data_041f104adcaddabbb42d5a569ae4de59
#
_entry.id   041f104adcaddabbb42d5a569ae4de59
#
_cell.length_a   1.000
_cell.length_b   1.000
_cell.length_c   1.000
_cell.angle_alpha   90.00
_cell.angle_beta   90.00
_cell.angle_gamma   90.00
#
_symmetry.space_group_name_H-M   'P 1'
#
loop_
_entity.id
_entity.type
_entity.pdbx_description
1 polymer ?
#
loop_
_entity_poly.entity_id
_entity_poly.type
_entity_poly.pdbx_seq_one_letter_code
_entity_poly.pdbx_strand_id
1 'polypeptide(L)'
;VWIVFSMREEYFPWLDDYRDLIPTGLECRVRLSLLSFEQAIEAIREPAKMSNIILPKDDGRDAAEYIVEELSKFRKRMAGEIAVYQGTIEPVLLQVVCTEIWNDLSVGGQSVQEIRIADVRQIQLDAILQNYCEEVLEYSVSNLTRGRCLREWIENKLLTPGGLRTPAMIESSDINSPQPDELEYLISHHLIRRQIREDGDWYELSHDSLSLPIKNS
;
A
#
# COMPACT_ATOMS: atom_id res chain seq x y z
N VAL A 1 -27.50 -19.52 8.44
CA VAL A 1 -26.38 -19.23 7.57
C VAL A 1 -26.00 -17.75 7.77
N TRP A 2 -24.73 -17.46 8.02
CA TRP A 2 -24.20 -16.10 8.07
C TRP A 2 -23.56 -15.80 6.74
N ILE A 3 -23.86 -14.64 6.16
CA ILE A 3 -23.25 -14.15 4.92
C ILE A 3 -22.57 -12.82 5.24
N VAL A 4 -21.30 -12.71 4.89
CA VAL A 4 -20.51 -11.48 5.05
C VAL A 4 -20.15 -10.98 3.66
N PHE A 5 -20.53 -9.74 3.37
CA PHE A 5 -20.11 -9.05 2.15
C PHE A 5 -18.94 -8.13 2.49
N SER A 6 -17.83 -8.26 1.77
CA SER A 6 -16.71 -7.32 1.82
C SER A 6 -16.64 -6.61 0.50
N MET A 7 -16.73 -5.29 0.51
CA MET A 7 -16.72 -4.47 -0.70
C MET A 7 -16.15 -3.09 -0.45
N ARG A 8 -15.78 -2.41 -1.51
CA ARG A 8 -15.37 -1.01 -1.45
C ARG A 8 -16.60 -0.11 -1.22
N GLU A 9 -16.38 1.01 -0.54
CA GLU A 9 -17.44 1.94 -0.12
C GLU A 9 -18.22 2.50 -1.32
N GLU A 10 -17.58 2.75 -2.44
CA GLU A 10 -18.20 3.25 -3.66
C GLU A 10 -19.22 2.29 -4.30
N TYR A 11 -19.15 0.99 -3.99
CA TYR A 11 -20.12 0.00 -4.48
C TYR A 11 -21.30 -0.18 -3.54
N PHE A 12 -21.25 0.41 -2.36
CA PHE A 12 -22.29 0.25 -1.36
C PHE A 12 -23.68 0.72 -1.85
N PRO A 13 -23.81 1.86 -2.57
CA PRO A 13 -25.13 2.30 -3.09
C PRO A 13 -25.80 1.25 -3.98
N TRP A 14 -25.06 0.40 -4.67
CA TRP A 14 -25.61 -0.63 -5.55
C TRP A 14 -26.31 -1.76 -4.76
N LEU A 15 -26.05 -1.88 -3.47
CA LEU A 15 -26.76 -2.83 -2.61
C LEU A 15 -28.13 -2.29 -2.15
N ASP A 16 -28.39 -1.00 -2.29
CA ASP A 16 -29.68 -0.43 -1.84
C ASP A 16 -30.86 -1.03 -2.63
N ASP A 17 -30.68 -1.40 -3.88
CA ASP A 17 -31.68 -2.07 -4.70
C ASP A 17 -32.08 -3.45 -4.16
N TYR A 18 -31.20 -4.08 -3.37
CA TYR A 18 -31.39 -5.40 -2.77
C TYR A 18 -31.76 -5.34 -1.30
N ARG A 19 -31.92 -4.15 -0.74
CA ARG A 19 -32.12 -3.94 0.69
C ARG A 19 -33.33 -4.70 1.24
N ASP A 20 -34.42 -4.69 0.50
CA ASP A 20 -35.66 -5.35 0.90
C ASP A 20 -35.59 -6.90 0.82
N LEU A 21 -34.60 -7.42 0.09
CA LEU A 21 -34.38 -8.86 -0.03
C LEU A 21 -33.46 -9.40 1.08
N ILE A 22 -32.78 -8.50 1.81
CA ILE A 22 -31.85 -8.87 2.89
C ILE A 22 -32.56 -8.75 4.23
N PRO A 23 -32.68 -9.86 5.01
CA PRO A 23 -33.47 -9.88 6.26
C PRO A 23 -33.09 -8.77 7.27
N THR A 24 -31.83 -8.33 7.28
CA THR A 24 -31.34 -7.27 8.17
C THR A 24 -31.43 -5.87 7.56
N GLY A 25 -31.95 -5.73 6.32
CA GLY A 25 -32.02 -4.45 5.63
C GLY A 25 -30.68 -3.74 5.49
N LEU A 26 -29.56 -4.47 5.52
CA LEU A 26 -28.19 -3.91 5.54
C LEU A 26 -27.87 -3.05 6.77
N GLU A 27 -28.55 -3.28 7.90
CA GLU A 27 -28.28 -2.51 9.14
C GLU A 27 -26.96 -2.90 9.81
N CYS A 28 -26.52 -4.16 9.65
CA CYS A 28 -25.27 -4.64 10.21
C CYS A 28 -24.09 -4.26 9.29
N ARG A 29 -23.50 -3.09 9.51
CA ARG A 29 -22.40 -2.55 8.72
C ARG A 29 -21.18 -2.31 9.57
N VAL A 30 -20.04 -2.70 9.07
CA VAL A 30 -18.73 -2.35 9.64
C VAL A 30 -17.92 -1.63 8.59
N ARG A 31 -17.63 -0.37 8.81
CA ARG A 31 -16.69 0.39 7.96
C ARG A 31 -15.28 0.11 8.42
N LEU A 32 -14.47 -0.47 7.53
CA LEU A 32 -13.03 -0.61 7.75
C LEU A 32 -12.36 0.71 7.41
N SER A 33 -11.99 1.45 8.43
CA SER A 33 -11.22 2.68 8.30
C SER A 33 -9.72 2.36 8.22
N LEU A 34 -8.93 3.33 7.78
CA LEU A 34 -7.48 3.28 7.93
C LEU A 34 -7.10 3.17 9.42
N LEU A 35 -5.91 2.68 9.71
CA LEU A 35 -5.44 2.52 11.09
C LEU A 35 -5.35 3.89 11.78
N SER A 36 -5.83 3.99 13.01
CA SER A 36 -5.48 5.11 13.87
C SER A 36 -3.99 5.06 14.20
N PHE A 37 -3.47 6.14 14.78
CA PHE A 37 -2.08 6.20 15.21
C PHE A 37 -1.76 5.08 16.21
N GLU A 38 -2.63 4.86 17.19
CA GLU A 38 -2.49 3.82 18.20
C GLU A 38 -2.56 2.42 17.60
N GLN A 39 -3.52 2.19 16.68
CA GLN A 39 -3.66 0.90 16.00
C GLN A 39 -2.44 0.58 15.12
N ALA A 40 -1.85 1.58 14.48
CA ALA A 40 -0.63 1.40 13.69
C ALA A 40 0.57 1.04 14.58
N ILE A 41 0.70 1.67 15.74
CA ILE A 41 1.74 1.33 16.72
C ILE A 41 1.56 -0.11 17.24
N GLU A 42 0.34 -0.49 17.59
CA GLU A 42 0.04 -1.87 18.03
C GLU A 42 0.32 -2.89 16.92
N ALA A 43 0.01 -2.56 15.67
CA ALA A 43 0.30 -3.43 14.52
C ALA A 43 1.80 -3.71 14.32
N ILE A 44 2.68 -2.85 14.82
CA ILE A 44 4.13 -3.10 14.87
C ILE A 44 4.52 -3.84 16.15
N ARG A 45 4.02 -3.40 17.29
CA ARG A 45 4.44 -3.91 18.60
C ARG A 45 4.05 -5.37 18.85
N GLU A 46 2.82 -5.76 18.46
CA GLU A 46 2.35 -7.10 18.74
C GLU A 46 3.14 -8.18 17.96
N PRO A 47 3.41 -8.07 16.65
CA PRO A 47 4.29 -9.03 15.97
C PRO A 47 5.71 -9.04 16.52
N ALA A 48 6.29 -7.89 16.87
CA ALA A 48 7.62 -7.81 17.48
C ALA A 48 7.67 -8.59 18.79
N LYS A 49 6.67 -8.38 19.66
CA LYS A 49 6.54 -9.10 20.94
C LYS A 49 6.36 -10.61 20.74
N MET A 50 5.53 -11.02 19.78
CA MET A 50 5.36 -12.44 19.44
C MET A 50 6.64 -13.11 18.95
N SER A 51 7.51 -12.34 18.31
CA SER A 51 8.82 -12.77 17.81
C SER A 51 9.95 -12.58 18.84
N ASN A 52 9.65 -12.19 20.07
CA ASN A 52 10.60 -11.84 21.13
C ASN A 52 11.58 -10.72 20.74
N ILE A 53 11.15 -9.78 19.90
CA ILE A 53 11.94 -8.61 19.52
C ILE A 53 11.63 -7.48 20.50
N ILE A 54 12.66 -6.87 21.04
CA ILE A 54 12.55 -5.78 22.00
C ILE A 54 12.54 -4.45 21.24
N LEU A 55 11.61 -3.58 21.57
CA LEU A 55 11.55 -2.19 21.10
C LEU A 55 11.83 -1.27 22.30
N PRO A 56 13.11 -0.97 22.58
CA PRO A 56 13.44 -0.15 23.73
C PRO A 56 12.99 1.29 23.54
N LYS A 57 12.61 1.94 24.63
CA LYS A 57 12.26 3.37 24.62
C LYS A 57 13.53 4.22 24.72
N ASP A 58 13.62 5.19 23.81
CA ASP A 58 14.60 6.24 23.78
C ASP A 58 13.86 7.58 23.87
N ASP A 59 14.17 8.41 24.88
CA ASP A 59 13.45 9.66 25.20
C ASP A 59 11.92 9.50 25.28
N GLY A 60 11.48 8.36 25.84
CA GLY A 60 10.05 8.08 26.09
C GLY A 60 9.31 7.49 24.89
N ARG A 61 9.94 7.34 23.74
CA ARG A 61 9.39 6.75 22.49
C ARG A 61 10.16 5.49 22.11
N ASP A 62 9.50 4.59 21.39
CA ASP A 62 10.13 3.40 20.78
C ASP A 62 10.16 3.50 19.25
N ALA A 63 10.73 2.51 18.60
CA ALA A 63 10.84 2.46 17.14
C ALA A 63 9.46 2.43 16.46
N ALA A 64 8.45 1.78 17.06
CA ALA A 64 7.10 1.73 16.48
C ALA A 64 6.45 3.14 16.45
N GLU A 65 6.55 3.88 17.55
CA GLU A 65 6.05 5.26 17.62
C GLU A 65 6.77 6.16 16.61
N TYR A 66 8.09 6.00 16.47
CA TYR A 66 8.88 6.77 15.51
C TYR A 66 8.46 6.48 14.05
N ILE A 67 8.31 5.21 13.67
CA ILE A 67 7.87 4.81 12.32
C ILE A 67 6.51 5.41 11.99
N VAL A 68 5.55 5.31 12.90
CA VAL A 68 4.19 5.80 12.68
C VAL A 68 4.14 7.33 12.58
N GLU A 69 4.95 8.04 13.38
CA GLU A 69 5.11 9.50 13.26
C GLU A 69 5.65 9.90 11.87
N GLU A 70 6.70 9.25 11.38
CA GLU A 70 7.29 9.56 10.09
C GLU A 70 6.32 9.25 8.94
N LEU A 71 5.61 8.11 8.98
CA LEU A 71 4.55 7.79 8.02
C LEU A 71 3.42 8.83 8.01
N SER A 72 3.03 9.34 9.17
CA SER A 72 2.04 10.40 9.26
C SER A 72 2.52 11.71 8.62
N LYS A 73 3.82 12.07 8.80
CA LYS A 73 4.43 13.24 8.15
C LYS A 73 4.53 13.06 6.64
N PHE A 74 4.93 11.87 6.18
CA PHE A 74 4.98 11.53 4.76
C PHE A 74 3.60 11.72 4.12
N ARG A 75 2.56 11.15 4.70
CA ARG A 75 1.20 11.27 4.21
C ARG A 75 0.71 12.73 4.14
N LYS A 76 1.03 13.56 5.14
CA LYS A 76 0.70 14.99 5.10
C LYS A 76 1.35 15.71 3.91
N ARG A 77 2.59 15.36 3.57
CA ARG A 77 3.29 15.93 2.40
C ARG A 77 2.62 15.50 1.08
N MET A 78 2.15 14.24 1.01
CA MET A 78 1.51 13.68 -0.19
C MET A 78 0.12 14.22 -0.46
N ALA A 79 -0.70 14.33 0.60
CA ALA A 79 -2.12 14.72 0.49
C ALA A 79 -2.34 16.23 0.33
N GLY A 80 -1.28 17.06 0.50
CA GLY A 80 -1.44 18.50 0.61
C GLY A 80 -2.29 18.88 1.82
N GLU A 81 -2.87 20.08 1.81
CA GLU A 81 -3.70 20.60 2.93
C GLU A 81 -5.12 19.98 3.01
N ILE A 82 -5.40 18.88 2.32
CA ILE A 82 -6.72 18.22 2.41
C ILE A 82 -6.81 17.54 3.78
N ALA A 83 -7.30 18.28 4.73
CA ALA A 83 -7.31 18.01 6.18
C ALA A 83 -8.15 16.79 6.64
N VAL A 84 -8.75 16.02 5.74
CA VAL A 84 -9.71 14.95 6.10
C VAL A 84 -9.04 13.70 6.69
N TYR A 85 -7.72 13.54 6.53
CA TYR A 85 -7.02 12.30 6.90
C TYR A 85 -5.96 12.48 8.01
N GLN A 86 -6.05 13.52 8.83
CA GLN A 86 -5.10 13.71 9.92
C GLN A 86 -5.18 12.57 10.94
N GLY A 87 -4.06 11.90 11.18
CA GLY A 87 -3.93 10.89 12.23
C GLY A 87 -4.29 9.46 11.84
N THR A 88 -4.38 9.14 10.54
CA THR A 88 -4.59 7.77 10.08
C THR A 88 -3.44 7.28 9.22
N ILE A 89 -3.15 5.97 9.30
CA ILE A 89 -2.05 5.30 8.59
C ILE A 89 -2.63 4.24 7.63
N GLU A 90 -2.12 4.21 6.42
CA GLU A 90 -2.46 3.18 5.45
C GLU A 90 -1.74 1.87 5.79
N PRO A 91 -2.49 0.74 5.96
CA PRO A 91 -1.87 -0.54 6.33
C PRO A 91 -0.77 -0.99 5.36
N VAL A 92 -0.94 -0.75 4.06
CA VAL A 92 0.04 -1.14 3.04
C VAL A 92 1.35 -0.38 3.19
N LEU A 93 1.31 0.93 3.47
CA LEU A 93 2.53 1.71 3.71
C LEU A 93 3.26 1.20 4.95
N LEU A 94 2.50 0.93 6.01
CA LEU A 94 3.05 0.37 7.23
C LEU A 94 3.73 -0.98 6.96
N GLN A 95 3.08 -1.85 6.19
CA GLN A 95 3.61 -3.16 5.83
C GLN A 95 4.90 -3.05 5.00
N VAL A 96 4.92 -2.24 3.94
CA VAL A 96 6.10 -2.03 3.09
C VAL A 96 7.27 -1.54 3.93
N VAL A 97 7.06 -0.48 4.72
CA VAL A 97 8.12 0.09 5.56
C VAL A 97 8.65 -0.90 6.59
N CYS A 98 7.77 -1.63 7.28
CA CYS A 98 8.20 -2.64 8.26
C CYS A 98 8.95 -3.80 7.60
N THR A 99 8.55 -4.20 6.39
CA THR A 99 9.24 -5.26 5.63
C THR A 99 10.65 -4.82 5.24
N GLU A 100 10.81 -3.61 4.71
CA GLU A 100 12.12 -3.08 4.33
C GLU A 100 13.04 -2.90 5.54
N ILE A 101 12.53 -2.32 6.64
CA ILE A 101 13.29 -2.23 7.90
C ILE A 101 13.75 -3.63 8.35
N TRP A 102 12.86 -4.62 8.29
CA TRP A 102 13.19 -6.00 8.65
C TRP A 102 14.25 -6.59 7.73
N ASN A 103 14.15 -6.40 6.44
CA ASN A 103 15.12 -6.88 5.46
C ASN A 103 16.50 -6.28 5.73
N ASP A 104 16.58 -4.97 5.92
CA ASP A 104 17.84 -4.28 6.21
C ASP A 104 18.51 -4.78 7.51
N LEU A 105 17.73 -4.98 8.56
CA LEU A 105 18.25 -5.44 9.84
C LEU A 105 18.59 -6.93 9.85
N SER A 106 17.99 -7.73 8.96
CA SER A 106 18.19 -9.18 8.87
C SER A 106 19.30 -9.58 7.90
N VAL A 107 20.01 -8.63 7.30
CA VAL A 107 21.11 -8.89 6.36
C VAL A 107 22.17 -9.77 7.00
N GLY A 108 22.54 -10.85 6.31
CA GLY A 108 23.55 -11.81 6.78
C GLY A 108 23.03 -12.89 7.73
N GLY A 109 21.70 -13.05 7.88
CA GLY A 109 21.09 -14.11 8.69
C GLY A 109 21.24 -13.91 10.20
N GLN A 110 21.53 -12.69 10.63
CA GLN A 110 21.61 -12.35 12.06
C GLN A 110 20.21 -12.36 12.68
N SER A 111 20.10 -12.95 13.88
CA SER A 111 18.86 -12.88 14.65
C SER A 111 18.70 -11.48 15.22
N VAL A 112 17.67 -10.75 14.74
CA VAL A 112 17.29 -9.45 15.27
C VAL A 112 16.59 -9.66 16.62
N GLN A 113 17.22 -9.18 17.70
CA GLN A 113 16.65 -9.27 19.06
C GLN A 113 16.09 -7.94 19.55
N GLU A 114 16.56 -6.85 18.98
CA GLU A 114 16.23 -5.51 19.40
C GLU A 114 16.19 -4.57 18.18
N ILE A 115 15.22 -3.65 18.13
CA ILE A 115 15.13 -2.59 17.12
C ILE A 115 15.00 -1.25 17.84
N ARG A 116 16.00 -0.40 17.68
CA ARG A 116 16.08 0.94 18.28
C ARG A 116 15.64 2.01 17.29
N ILE A 117 15.28 3.17 17.79
CA ILE A 117 15.01 4.34 16.95
C ILE A 117 16.23 4.69 16.06
N ALA A 118 17.46 4.51 16.57
CA ALA A 118 18.68 4.76 15.81
C ALA A 118 18.79 3.90 14.55
N ASP A 119 18.35 2.65 14.62
CA ASP A 119 18.35 1.71 13.50
C ASP A 119 17.37 2.15 12.42
N VAL A 120 16.20 2.65 12.84
CA VAL A 120 15.16 3.13 11.92
C VAL A 120 15.45 4.51 11.33
N ARG A 121 16.12 5.39 12.08
CA ARG A 121 16.45 6.76 11.61
C ARG A 121 17.36 6.79 10.39
N GLN A 122 18.15 5.76 10.18
CA GLN A 122 19.04 5.65 9.00
C GLN A 122 18.24 5.40 7.72
N ILE A 123 16.99 4.96 7.86
CA ILE A 123 16.13 4.56 6.77
C ILE A 123 15.23 5.74 6.39
N GLN A 124 15.45 6.29 5.19
CA GLN A 124 14.61 7.36 4.66
C GLN A 124 13.31 6.78 4.08
N LEU A 125 12.17 7.05 4.70
CA LEU A 125 10.88 6.53 4.27
C LEU A 125 10.53 6.85 2.80
N ASP A 126 10.88 8.05 2.35
CA ASP A 126 10.68 8.44 0.95
C ASP A 126 11.50 7.52 0.01
N ALA A 127 12.73 7.17 0.41
CA ALA A 127 13.58 6.26 -0.34
C ALA A 127 13.06 4.81 -0.30
N ILE A 128 12.54 4.35 0.83
CA ILE A 128 11.94 3.01 0.92
C ILE A 128 10.83 2.83 -0.10
N LEU A 129 9.88 3.75 -0.15
CA LEU A 129 8.73 3.63 -1.05
C LEU A 129 9.13 3.76 -2.51
N GLN A 130 10.12 4.61 -2.80
CA GLN A 130 10.68 4.73 -4.13
C GLN A 130 11.41 3.45 -4.52
N ASN A 131 12.32 2.95 -3.70
CA ASN A 131 13.06 1.71 -3.93
C ASN A 131 12.11 0.52 -4.10
N TYR A 132 11.08 0.41 -3.26
CA TYR A 132 10.05 -0.61 -3.39
C TYR A 132 9.37 -0.59 -4.77
N CYS A 133 8.96 0.59 -5.23
CA CYS A 133 8.37 0.72 -6.56
C CYS A 133 9.37 0.36 -7.67
N GLU A 134 10.62 0.81 -7.56
CA GLU A 134 11.68 0.50 -8.51
C GLU A 134 11.97 -1.01 -8.56
N GLU A 135 12.17 -1.64 -7.42
CA GLU A 135 12.41 -3.08 -7.31
C GLU A 135 11.27 -3.91 -7.90
N VAL A 136 10.02 -3.61 -7.53
CA VAL A 136 8.86 -4.31 -8.07
C VAL A 136 8.78 -4.15 -9.58
N LEU A 137 9.07 -2.98 -10.12
CA LEU A 137 9.09 -2.73 -11.57
C LEU A 137 10.26 -3.43 -12.27
N GLU A 138 11.45 -3.44 -11.67
CA GLU A 138 12.63 -4.10 -12.24
C GLU A 138 12.49 -5.62 -12.27
N TYR A 139 12.02 -6.22 -11.16
CA TYR A 139 11.85 -7.67 -11.07
C TYR A 139 10.64 -8.20 -11.87
N SER A 140 9.66 -7.34 -12.18
CA SER A 140 8.51 -7.73 -13.00
C SER A 140 8.84 -7.99 -14.46
N VAL A 141 10.02 -7.58 -14.92
CA VAL A 141 10.38 -7.58 -16.34
C VAL A 141 11.69 -8.29 -16.63
N SER A 142 11.84 -8.79 -17.86
CA SER A 142 13.03 -9.52 -18.30
C SER A 142 14.21 -8.64 -18.72
N ASN A 143 13.98 -7.35 -18.96
CA ASN A 143 15.01 -6.42 -19.41
C ASN A 143 14.66 -4.95 -19.16
N LEU A 144 15.67 -4.08 -19.14
CA LEU A 144 15.55 -2.64 -18.85
C LEU A 144 14.63 -1.89 -19.82
N THR A 145 14.59 -2.27 -21.09
CA THR A 145 13.71 -1.61 -22.08
C THR A 145 12.25 -1.90 -21.74
N ARG A 146 11.94 -3.14 -21.39
CA ARG A 146 10.59 -3.51 -20.97
C ARG A 146 10.18 -2.84 -19.66
N GLY A 147 11.11 -2.69 -18.71
CA GLY A 147 10.87 -1.95 -17.47
C GLY A 147 10.45 -0.49 -17.73
N ARG A 148 11.09 0.18 -18.67
CA ARG A 148 10.69 1.54 -19.08
C ARG A 148 9.29 1.58 -19.69
N CYS A 149 8.99 0.66 -20.60
CA CYS A 149 7.66 0.57 -21.21
C CYS A 149 6.56 0.34 -20.15
N LEU A 150 6.82 -0.55 -19.20
CA LEU A 150 5.87 -0.83 -18.12
C LEU A 150 5.66 0.38 -17.21
N ARG A 151 6.74 1.09 -16.88
CA ARG A 151 6.66 2.34 -16.11
C ARG A 151 5.86 3.40 -16.87
N GLU A 152 6.18 3.64 -18.13
CA GLU A 152 5.44 4.57 -18.99
C GLU A 152 3.95 4.20 -19.08
N TRP A 153 3.64 2.92 -19.17
CA TRP A 153 2.26 2.45 -19.16
C TRP A 153 1.56 2.80 -17.84
N ILE A 154 2.19 2.53 -16.69
CA ILE A 154 1.63 2.86 -15.37
C ILE A 154 1.41 4.36 -15.24
N GLU A 155 2.41 5.18 -15.59
CA GLU A 155 2.32 6.63 -15.49
C GLU A 155 1.22 7.21 -16.40
N ASN A 156 1.10 6.72 -17.63
CA ASN A 156 0.17 7.28 -18.60
C ASN A 156 -1.26 6.73 -18.47
N LYS A 157 -1.43 5.51 -17.98
CA LYS A 157 -2.74 4.85 -17.90
C LYS A 157 -3.31 4.78 -16.49
N LEU A 158 -2.47 4.60 -15.47
CA LEU A 158 -2.92 4.45 -14.08
C LEU A 158 -2.81 5.74 -13.25
N LEU A 159 -2.26 6.81 -13.83
CA LEU A 159 -2.18 8.12 -13.19
C LEU A 159 -2.78 9.21 -14.08
N THR A 160 -3.50 10.12 -13.47
CA THR A 160 -3.91 11.36 -14.13
C THR A 160 -2.70 12.32 -14.24
N PRO A 161 -2.75 13.35 -15.10
CA PRO A 161 -1.73 14.40 -15.13
C PRO A 161 -1.48 15.05 -13.77
N GLY A 162 -2.53 15.14 -12.92
CA GLY A 162 -2.44 15.66 -11.55
C GLY A 162 -1.84 14.66 -10.54
N GLY A 163 -1.49 13.44 -10.96
CA GLY A 163 -0.91 12.43 -10.08
C GLY A 163 -1.91 11.64 -9.23
N LEU A 164 -3.19 11.76 -9.53
CA LEU A 164 -4.23 10.93 -8.92
C LEU A 164 -4.31 9.59 -9.67
N ARG A 165 -4.55 8.51 -8.95
CA ARG A 165 -4.73 7.20 -9.58
C ARG A 165 -6.03 7.16 -10.39
N THR A 166 -5.99 6.42 -11.49
CA THR A 166 -7.14 6.15 -12.34
C THR A 166 -7.12 4.69 -12.77
N PRO A 167 -8.28 4.02 -12.85
CA PRO A 167 -8.33 2.67 -13.40
C PRO A 167 -8.20 2.70 -14.92
N ALA A 168 -7.54 1.68 -15.49
CA ALA A 168 -7.43 1.48 -16.92
C ALA A 168 -7.63 0.01 -17.30
N MET A 169 -8.17 -0.21 -18.49
CA MET A 169 -8.16 -1.52 -19.16
C MET A 169 -6.86 -1.71 -19.94
N ILE A 170 -6.49 -2.97 -20.15
CA ILE A 170 -5.39 -3.31 -21.05
C ILE A 170 -5.91 -3.34 -22.48
N GLU A 171 -5.33 -2.50 -23.32
CA GLU A 171 -5.60 -2.47 -24.75
C GLU A 171 -4.63 -3.40 -25.47
N SER A 172 -5.14 -4.41 -26.15
CA SER A 172 -4.32 -5.37 -26.92
C SER A 172 -3.49 -4.72 -28.04
N SER A 173 -3.83 -3.49 -28.43
CA SER A 173 -3.13 -2.70 -29.45
C SER A 173 -1.96 -1.88 -28.91
N ASP A 174 -1.85 -1.71 -27.60
CA ASP A 174 -0.80 -0.90 -26.97
C ASP A 174 0.43 -1.79 -26.72
N ILE A 175 1.53 -1.52 -27.45
CA ILE A 175 2.80 -2.25 -27.35
C ILE A 175 3.42 -2.16 -25.96
N ASN A 176 3.12 -1.09 -25.23
CA ASN A 176 3.62 -0.88 -23.89
C ASN A 176 2.78 -1.58 -22.82
N SER A 177 1.61 -2.14 -23.20
CA SER A 177 0.76 -2.86 -22.26
C SER A 177 1.49 -3.98 -21.53
N PRO A 178 1.24 -4.15 -20.22
CA PRO A 178 1.85 -5.24 -19.44
C PRO A 178 1.44 -6.61 -19.98
N GLN A 179 2.36 -7.56 -19.92
CA GLN A 179 2.10 -8.96 -20.20
C GLN A 179 1.40 -9.62 -19.00
N PRO A 180 0.72 -10.75 -19.20
CA PRO A 180 -0.01 -11.41 -18.09
C PRO A 180 0.86 -11.77 -16.87
N ASP A 181 2.09 -12.23 -17.10
CA ASP A 181 3.05 -12.57 -16.05
C ASP A 181 3.56 -11.32 -15.30
N GLU A 182 3.78 -10.22 -16.01
CA GLU A 182 4.13 -8.93 -15.41
C GLU A 182 2.97 -8.43 -14.52
N LEU A 183 1.72 -8.55 -14.99
CA LEU A 183 0.54 -8.18 -14.22
C LEU A 183 0.40 -9.00 -12.94
N GLU A 184 0.54 -10.32 -13.04
CA GLU A 184 0.48 -11.19 -11.87
C GLU A 184 1.56 -10.84 -10.85
N TYR A 185 2.77 -10.53 -11.32
CA TYR A 185 3.85 -10.09 -10.44
C TYR A 185 3.50 -8.77 -9.74
N LEU A 186 3.07 -7.74 -10.49
CA LEU A 186 2.68 -6.45 -9.94
C LEU A 186 1.52 -6.55 -8.94
N ILE A 187 0.56 -7.45 -9.19
CA ILE A 187 -0.57 -7.71 -8.29
C ILE A 187 -0.10 -8.42 -7.02
N SER A 188 0.71 -9.47 -7.15
CA SER A 188 1.20 -10.24 -6.00
C SER A 188 2.07 -9.41 -5.06
N HIS A 189 2.77 -8.40 -5.60
CA HIS A 189 3.55 -7.42 -4.84
C HIS A 189 2.75 -6.16 -4.47
N HIS A 190 1.44 -6.17 -4.62
CA HIS A 190 0.56 -5.07 -4.20
C HIS A 190 0.86 -3.69 -4.81
N LEU A 191 1.57 -3.64 -5.96
CA LEU A 191 1.78 -2.38 -6.66
C LEU A 191 0.52 -1.94 -7.41
N ILE A 192 -0.13 -2.89 -8.09
CA ILE A 192 -1.42 -2.69 -8.74
C ILE A 192 -2.47 -3.65 -8.20
N ARG A 193 -3.73 -3.35 -8.46
CA ARG A 193 -4.85 -4.25 -8.19
C ARG A 193 -5.72 -4.42 -9.43
N ARG A 194 -6.30 -5.60 -9.56
CA ARG A 194 -7.25 -5.94 -10.61
C ARG A 194 -8.67 -5.80 -10.08
N GLN A 195 -9.56 -5.23 -10.89
CA GLN A 195 -10.99 -5.17 -10.68
C GLN A 195 -11.67 -5.88 -11.85
N ILE A 196 -12.42 -6.92 -11.56
CA ILE A 196 -13.24 -7.61 -12.57
C ILE A 196 -14.54 -6.84 -12.69
N ARG A 197 -14.84 -6.33 -13.89
CA ARG A 197 -16.10 -5.65 -14.22
C ARG A 197 -16.80 -6.37 -15.36
N GLU A 198 -18.05 -5.99 -15.64
CA GLU A 198 -18.84 -6.59 -16.73
C GLU A 198 -18.20 -6.41 -18.11
N ASP A 199 -17.48 -5.31 -18.31
CA ASP A 199 -16.82 -4.91 -19.55
C ASP A 199 -15.37 -5.41 -19.64
N GLY A 200 -14.85 -6.08 -18.63
CA GLY A 200 -13.51 -6.66 -18.60
C GLY A 200 -12.71 -6.40 -17.32
N ASP A 201 -11.42 -6.69 -17.40
CA ASP A 201 -10.48 -6.51 -16.31
C ASP A 201 -9.90 -5.09 -16.32
N TRP A 202 -10.09 -4.40 -15.19
CA TRP A 202 -9.55 -3.08 -14.95
C TRP A 202 -8.41 -3.14 -13.95
N TYR A 203 -7.38 -2.34 -14.15
CA TYR A 203 -6.20 -2.28 -13.31
C TYR A 203 -6.03 -0.86 -12.79
N GLU A 204 -5.61 -0.71 -11.55
CA GLU A 204 -5.28 0.58 -10.94
C GLU A 204 -4.16 0.40 -9.91
N LEU A 205 -3.48 1.47 -9.53
CA LEU A 205 -2.54 1.43 -8.42
C LEU A 205 -3.26 1.01 -7.14
N SER A 206 -2.62 0.18 -6.35
CA SER A 206 -3.21 -0.32 -5.10
C SER A 206 -3.50 0.80 -4.11
N HIS A 207 -2.65 1.83 -4.08
CA HIS A 207 -2.76 2.96 -3.16
C HIS A 207 -2.37 4.29 -3.81
N ASP A 208 -3.02 5.38 -3.37
CA ASP A 208 -2.70 6.74 -3.81
C ASP A 208 -1.27 7.15 -3.44
N SER A 209 -0.77 6.66 -2.30
CA SER A 209 0.58 6.92 -1.81
C SER A 209 1.70 6.40 -2.72
N LEU A 210 1.40 5.47 -3.63
CA LEU A 210 2.37 4.95 -4.60
C LEU A 210 2.51 5.85 -5.83
N SER A 211 1.61 6.81 -6.02
CA SER A 211 1.60 7.69 -7.19
C SER A 211 2.86 8.56 -7.28
N LEU A 212 3.30 9.15 -6.17
CA LEU A 212 4.48 10.01 -6.14
C LEU A 212 5.78 9.22 -6.24
N PRO A 213 5.99 8.13 -5.47
CA PRO A 213 7.14 7.25 -5.66
C PRO A 213 7.34 6.81 -7.12
N ILE A 214 6.27 6.38 -7.80
CA ILE A 214 6.34 5.96 -9.21
C ILE A 214 6.74 7.12 -10.13
N LYS A 215 6.24 8.32 -9.91
CA LYS A 215 6.63 9.49 -10.73
C LYS A 215 8.07 9.95 -10.51
N ASN A 216 8.64 9.68 -9.34
CA ASN A 216 9.98 10.12 -8.95
C ASN A 216 11.05 9.03 -9.14
N SER A 217 10.64 7.80 -9.46
CA SER A 217 11.53 6.64 -9.65
C SER A 217 12.17 6.49 -11.04
#